data_ad58975e045cdfcb83f8813e4175034f
#
_entry.id   ad58975e045cdfcb83f8813e4175034f
#
_cell.length_a   1.000
_cell.length_b   1.000
_cell.length_c   1.000
_cell.angle_alpha   90.00
_cell.angle_beta   90.00
_cell.angle_gamma   90.00
#
_symmetry.space_group_name_H-M   'P 1'
#
loop_
_entity.id
_entity.type
_entity.pdbx_description
1 polymer ?
#
loop_
_entity_poly.entity_id
_entity_poly.type
_entity_poly.pdbx_seq_one_letter_code
_entity_poly.pdbx_strand_id
1 'polypeptide(L)'
;MMFDITKQFSLVGKVALVTGAAYGIGYAIAKAYADAGAKIAFNCRSQAHMDKALADYKKDGIEAHGYICDVTDEEAVRAMAADIEQKLGTIDILVNNAGIIKRIPMLEMTTEDFRKVIDIDLTAAFIVSKAVLPGMLRKGHGKIINVCSMLSEVGRETVAAYTAAKGGLKMLTKNIASEYGDRNIQCNGIGPGYIATPQTAPLRTPGHPFHEFLLSKTPAHRWGTPEDLMGPAVFLASDASDFVNGHILYVDGGILAYLGRNPKG
;
A
#
# COMPACT_ATOMS: atom_id res chain seq x y z
N MET A 1 17.15 32.51 2.54
CA MET A 1 17.28 31.32 1.67
C MET A 1 15.94 31.13 0.98
N MET A 2 15.89 31.02 -0.35
CA MET A 2 14.63 30.76 -1.05
C MET A 2 14.16 29.32 -0.71
N PHE A 3 12.91 29.20 -0.30
CA PHE A 3 12.28 27.91 0.03
C PHE A 3 12.17 27.08 -1.25
N ASP A 4 12.72 25.87 -1.26
CA ASP A 4 12.66 24.94 -2.40
C ASP A 4 11.69 23.81 -2.09
N ILE A 5 10.48 23.93 -2.61
CA ILE A 5 9.40 22.97 -2.39
C ILE A 5 9.77 21.55 -2.85
N THR A 6 10.64 21.41 -3.87
CA THR A 6 11.00 20.11 -4.42
C THR A 6 11.76 19.26 -3.41
N LYS A 7 12.53 19.90 -2.52
CA LYS A 7 13.29 19.23 -1.46
C LYS A 7 12.38 18.55 -0.43
N GLN A 8 11.17 19.07 -0.23
CA GLN A 8 10.21 18.44 0.68
C GLN A 8 9.73 17.06 0.20
N PHE A 9 9.82 16.78 -1.10
CA PHE A 9 9.44 15.49 -1.68
C PHE A 9 10.61 14.52 -1.84
N SER A 10 11.82 14.93 -1.43
CA SER A 10 13.01 14.09 -1.53
C SER A 10 13.00 12.96 -0.50
N LEU A 11 13.36 11.75 -0.96
CA LEU A 11 13.57 10.58 -0.10
C LEU A 11 15.05 10.18 -0.03
N VAL A 12 15.95 11.07 -0.43
CA VAL A 12 17.41 10.81 -0.42
C VAL A 12 17.87 10.46 1.00
N GLY A 13 18.58 9.33 1.11
CA GLY A 13 19.10 8.82 2.38
C GLY A 13 18.07 8.08 3.24
N LYS A 14 16.82 7.96 2.82
CA LYS A 14 15.77 7.17 3.49
C LYS A 14 15.85 5.70 3.07
N VAL A 15 15.46 4.80 3.96
CA VAL A 15 15.28 3.37 3.69
C VAL A 15 13.79 3.07 3.68
N ALA A 16 13.29 2.51 2.59
CA ALA A 16 11.89 2.15 2.43
C ALA A 16 11.70 0.63 2.34
N LEU A 17 10.85 0.08 3.19
CA LEU A 17 10.35 -1.28 3.09
C LEU A 17 8.94 -1.26 2.48
N VAL A 18 8.77 -1.94 1.33
CA VAL A 18 7.46 -2.08 0.67
C VAL A 18 7.06 -3.55 0.64
N THR A 19 6.00 -3.93 1.37
CA THR A 19 5.56 -5.31 1.40
C THR A 19 4.80 -5.70 0.13
N GLY A 20 5.03 -6.91 -0.38
CA GLY A 20 4.36 -7.42 -1.58
C GLY A 20 4.69 -6.63 -2.86
N ALA A 21 5.92 -6.10 -2.98
CA ALA A 21 6.29 -5.21 -4.08
C ALA A 21 7.01 -5.91 -5.25
N ALA A 22 6.73 -7.19 -5.47
CA ALA A 22 7.26 -7.91 -6.64
C ALA A 22 6.57 -7.51 -7.96
N TYR A 23 5.38 -6.92 -7.91
CA TYR A 23 4.62 -6.44 -9.09
C TYR A 23 3.47 -5.49 -8.64
N GLY A 24 2.79 -4.89 -9.60
CA GLY A 24 1.57 -4.11 -9.38
C GLY A 24 1.78 -2.83 -8.58
N ILE A 25 0.87 -2.53 -7.64
CA ILE A 25 0.88 -1.29 -6.86
C ILE A 25 2.16 -1.15 -6.04
N GLY A 26 2.55 -2.21 -5.30
CA GLY A 26 3.75 -2.18 -4.47
C GLY A 26 5.02 -1.91 -5.28
N TYR A 27 5.14 -2.53 -6.45
CA TYR A 27 6.27 -2.30 -7.36
C TYR A 27 6.33 -0.84 -7.84
N ALA A 28 5.20 -0.27 -8.27
CA ALA A 28 5.13 1.13 -8.71
C ALA A 28 5.49 2.10 -7.57
N ILE A 29 5.00 1.87 -6.36
CA ILE A 29 5.34 2.68 -5.19
C ILE A 29 6.85 2.58 -4.89
N ALA A 30 7.41 1.37 -4.86
CA ALA A 30 8.85 1.17 -4.63
C ALA A 30 9.71 1.87 -5.69
N LYS A 31 9.29 1.80 -6.97
CA LYS A 31 9.93 2.54 -8.07
C LYS A 31 9.90 4.05 -7.83
N ALA A 32 8.73 4.61 -7.48
CA ALA A 32 8.62 6.04 -7.19
C ALA A 32 9.51 6.48 -6.03
N TYR A 33 9.65 5.64 -5.00
CA TYR A 33 10.54 5.92 -3.89
C TYR A 33 12.02 5.87 -4.29
N ALA A 34 12.42 4.92 -5.14
CA ALA A 34 13.76 4.87 -5.70
C ALA A 34 14.06 6.12 -6.54
N ASP A 35 13.12 6.52 -7.41
CA ASP A 35 13.24 7.75 -8.24
C ASP A 35 13.35 9.01 -7.36
N ALA A 36 12.72 9.01 -6.16
CA ALA A 36 12.83 10.08 -5.17
C ALA A 36 14.10 9.99 -4.30
N GLY A 37 14.93 8.95 -4.46
CA GLY A 37 16.24 8.79 -3.83
C GLY A 37 16.30 7.83 -2.64
N ALA A 38 15.24 7.06 -2.35
CA ALA A 38 15.25 6.07 -1.28
C ALA A 38 15.99 4.79 -1.66
N LYS A 39 16.60 4.12 -0.67
CA LYS A 39 17.04 2.73 -0.77
C LYS A 39 15.84 1.82 -0.60
N ILE A 40 15.69 0.82 -1.47
CA ILE A 40 14.50 -0.03 -1.53
C ILE A 40 14.78 -1.41 -0.94
N ALA A 41 13.97 -1.79 0.05
CA ALA A 41 13.78 -3.17 0.47
C ALA A 41 12.33 -3.59 0.15
N PHE A 42 12.13 -4.83 -0.29
CA PHE A 42 10.80 -5.37 -0.56
C PHE A 42 10.73 -6.86 -0.24
N ASN A 43 9.52 -7.38 -0.04
CA ASN A 43 9.32 -8.81 0.12
C ASN A 43 8.32 -9.39 -0.88
N CYS A 44 8.44 -10.70 -1.07
CA CYS A 44 7.43 -11.55 -1.67
C CYS A 44 7.52 -12.97 -1.07
N ARG A 45 6.61 -13.87 -1.47
CA ARG A 45 6.53 -15.21 -0.88
C ARG A 45 7.15 -16.32 -1.71
N SER A 46 7.62 -16.06 -2.91
CA SER A 46 8.16 -17.11 -3.78
C SER A 46 9.43 -16.69 -4.50
N GLN A 47 10.35 -17.64 -4.69
CA GLN A 47 11.60 -17.42 -5.41
C GLN A 47 11.36 -16.95 -6.84
N ALA A 48 10.42 -17.56 -7.56
CA ALA A 48 10.10 -17.17 -8.95
C ALA A 48 9.65 -15.71 -9.07
N HIS A 49 8.81 -15.22 -8.14
CA HIS A 49 8.43 -13.81 -8.11
C HIS A 49 9.61 -12.91 -7.71
N MET A 50 10.48 -13.38 -6.81
CA MET A 50 11.67 -12.66 -6.39
C MET A 50 12.63 -12.44 -7.56
N ASP A 51 12.98 -13.51 -8.26
CA ASP A 51 13.93 -13.47 -9.38
C ASP A 51 13.42 -12.54 -10.48
N LYS A 52 12.13 -12.65 -10.81
CA LYS A 52 11.49 -11.75 -11.78
C LYS A 52 11.52 -10.30 -11.32
N ALA A 53 11.14 -10.02 -10.06
CA ALA A 53 11.09 -8.68 -9.52
C ALA A 53 12.47 -8.01 -9.51
N LEU A 54 13.52 -8.73 -9.07
CA LEU A 54 14.89 -8.22 -9.07
C LEU A 54 15.39 -7.92 -10.48
N ALA A 55 15.03 -8.75 -11.46
CA ALA A 55 15.34 -8.48 -12.88
C ALA A 55 14.61 -7.24 -13.40
N ASP A 56 13.33 -7.05 -13.05
CA ASP A 56 12.54 -5.89 -13.44
C ASP A 56 13.09 -4.60 -12.77
N TYR A 57 13.40 -4.60 -11.46
CA TYR A 57 14.04 -3.47 -10.76
C TYR A 57 15.39 -3.10 -11.40
N LYS A 58 16.23 -4.11 -11.68
CA LYS A 58 17.53 -3.88 -12.34
C LYS A 58 17.37 -3.27 -13.73
N LYS A 59 16.38 -3.71 -14.51
CA LYS A 59 16.05 -3.14 -15.83
C LYS A 59 15.64 -1.68 -15.73
N ASP A 60 14.93 -1.31 -14.65
CA ASP A 60 14.54 0.07 -14.35
C ASP A 60 15.68 0.89 -13.70
N GLY A 61 16.89 0.32 -13.57
CA GLY A 61 18.06 1.00 -12.97
C GLY A 61 18.00 1.10 -11.44
N ILE A 62 17.14 0.32 -10.79
CA ILE A 62 16.92 0.36 -9.35
C ILE A 62 17.67 -0.78 -8.66
N GLU A 63 18.51 -0.45 -7.68
CA GLU A 63 19.08 -1.39 -6.74
C GLU A 63 18.06 -1.67 -5.62
N ALA A 64 17.44 -2.86 -5.64
CA ALA A 64 16.45 -3.26 -4.66
C ALA A 64 16.88 -4.52 -3.90
N HIS A 65 16.64 -4.53 -2.59
CA HIS A 65 16.94 -5.66 -1.71
C HIS A 65 15.68 -6.49 -1.48
N GLY A 66 15.65 -7.70 -2.02
CA GLY A 66 14.50 -8.59 -1.97
C GLY A 66 14.58 -9.60 -0.82
N TYR A 67 13.44 -9.88 -0.18
CA TYR A 67 13.29 -10.82 0.92
C TYR A 67 12.15 -11.81 0.64
N ILE A 68 12.41 -13.11 0.77
CA ILE A 68 11.36 -14.12 0.79
C ILE A 68 10.83 -14.20 2.21
N CYS A 69 9.63 -13.68 2.44
CA CYS A 69 9.02 -13.60 3.76
C CYS A 69 7.50 -13.64 3.64
N ASP A 70 6.83 -14.49 4.42
CA ASP A 70 5.40 -14.39 4.66
C ASP A 70 5.16 -13.34 5.73
N VAL A 71 4.42 -12.28 5.38
CA VAL A 71 4.15 -11.16 6.30
C VAL A 71 3.23 -11.53 7.47
N THR A 72 2.64 -12.72 7.45
CA THR A 72 1.84 -13.27 8.57
C THR A 72 2.69 -14.02 9.60
N ASP A 73 3.95 -14.31 9.27
CA ASP A 73 4.93 -14.92 10.19
C ASP A 73 5.71 -13.82 10.93
N GLU A 74 5.37 -13.61 12.21
CA GLU A 74 5.96 -12.54 13.02
C GLU A 74 7.48 -12.72 13.22
N GLU A 75 7.98 -13.95 13.30
CA GLU A 75 9.42 -14.21 13.48
C GLU A 75 10.18 -13.94 12.20
N ALA A 76 9.67 -14.40 11.06
CA ALA A 76 10.24 -14.10 9.76
C ALA A 76 10.26 -12.60 9.47
N VAL A 77 9.19 -11.88 9.82
CA VAL A 77 9.12 -10.42 9.67
C VAL A 77 10.14 -9.71 10.55
N ARG A 78 10.30 -10.12 11.81
CA ARG A 78 11.33 -9.54 12.69
C ARG A 78 12.74 -9.77 12.16
N ALA A 79 13.02 -10.98 11.68
CA ALA A 79 14.33 -11.31 11.08
C ALA A 79 14.59 -10.46 9.83
N MET A 80 13.60 -10.32 8.95
CA MET A 80 13.67 -9.45 7.76
C MET A 80 13.95 -8.00 8.14
N ALA A 81 13.21 -7.42 9.09
CA ALA A 81 13.39 -6.04 9.51
C ALA A 81 14.80 -5.82 10.10
N ALA A 82 15.29 -6.73 10.93
CA ALA A 82 16.63 -6.66 11.52
C ALA A 82 17.74 -6.72 10.44
N ASP A 83 17.60 -7.59 9.45
CA ASP A 83 18.57 -7.71 8.36
C ASP A 83 18.57 -6.44 7.46
N ILE A 84 17.39 -5.86 7.21
CA ILE A 84 17.28 -4.57 6.50
C ILE A 84 18.00 -3.47 7.30
N GLU A 85 17.74 -3.36 8.61
CA GLU A 85 18.40 -2.34 9.45
C GLU A 85 19.92 -2.51 9.47
N GLN A 86 20.41 -3.75 9.50
CA GLN A 86 21.85 -4.04 9.47
C GLN A 86 22.50 -3.64 8.13
N LYS A 87 21.82 -3.92 6.99
CA LYS A 87 22.40 -3.74 5.65
C LYS A 87 22.20 -2.34 5.08
N LEU A 88 21.05 -1.74 5.31
CA LEU A 88 20.63 -0.49 4.65
C LEU A 88 20.52 0.69 5.61
N GLY A 89 20.36 0.42 6.90
CA GLY A 89 20.07 1.40 7.95
C GLY A 89 18.63 1.31 8.43
N THR A 90 18.28 2.12 9.44
CA THR A 90 16.92 2.16 10.02
C THR A 90 15.87 2.36 8.94
N ILE A 91 14.81 1.56 8.98
CA ILE A 91 13.67 1.69 8.07
C ILE A 91 12.94 3.00 8.39
N ASP A 92 13.01 3.96 7.47
CA ASP A 92 12.36 5.27 7.58
C ASP A 92 10.90 5.23 7.13
N ILE A 93 10.64 4.40 6.11
CA ILE A 93 9.36 4.35 5.43
C ILE A 93 8.92 2.89 5.36
N LEU A 94 7.71 2.61 5.85
CA LEU A 94 7.05 1.33 5.66
C LEU A 94 5.81 1.52 4.79
N VAL A 95 5.67 0.67 3.76
CA VAL A 95 4.43 0.53 3.00
C VAL A 95 3.85 -0.87 3.21
N ASN A 96 2.76 -0.97 3.94
CA ASN A 96 1.96 -2.18 4.07
C ASN A 96 1.07 -2.32 2.83
N ASN A 97 1.59 -3.00 1.80
CA ASN A 97 0.90 -3.21 0.53
C ASN A 97 0.50 -4.67 0.29
N ALA A 98 1.17 -5.63 0.91
CA ALA A 98 0.80 -7.04 0.76
C ALA A 98 -0.68 -7.27 1.07
N GLY A 99 -1.38 -7.97 0.19
CA GLY A 99 -2.81 -8.21 0.34
C GLY A 99 -3.36 -9.18 -0.70
N ILE A 100 -4.52 -9.73 -0.41
CA ILE A 100 -5.28 -10.62 -1.29
C ILE A 100 -6.75 -10.21 -1.31
N ILE A 101 -7.46 -10.63 -2.35
CA ILE A 101 -8.91 -10.50 -2.40
C ILE A 101 -9.54 -11.83 -2.80
N LYS A 102 -10.49 -12.30 -2.00
CA LYS A 102 -11.36 -13.42 -2.35
C LYS A 102 -12.74 -12.89 -2.68
N ARG A 103 -13.26 -13.30 -3.84
CA ARG A 103 -14.58 -12.90 -4.33
C ARG A 103 -15.52 -14.08 -4.20
N ILE A 104 -16.18 -14.18 -3.05
CA ILE A 104 -17.04 -15.30 -2.66
C ILE A 104 -18.31 -14.70 -2.05
N PRO A 105 -19.53 -15.10 -2.50
CA PRO A 105 -20.78 -14.70 -1.84
C PRO A 105 -20.74 -15.00 -0.33
N MET A 106 -21.34 -14.15 0.49
CA MET A 106 -21.21 -14.24 1.95
C MET A 106 -21.66 -15.60 2.51
N LEU A 107 -22.73 -16.17 1.97
CA LEU A 107 -23.24 -17.48 2.41
C LEU A 107 -22.35 -18.67 2.00
N GLU A 108 -21.50 -18.48 1.00
CA GLU A 108 -20.58 -19.50 0.49
C GLU A 108 -19.16 -19.34 1.04
N MET A 109 -18.85 -18.16 1.61
CA MET A 109 -17.52 -17.88 2.16
C MET A 109 -17.28 -18.69 3.44
N THR A 110 -16.24 -19.52 3.44
CA THR A 110 -15.87 -20.26 4.64
C THR A 110 -15.23 -19.31 5.68
N THR A 111 -15.30 -19.69 6.95
CA THR A 111 -14.60 -18.95 8.02
C THR A 111 -13.09 -18.95 7.80
N GLU A 112 -12.53 -20.01 7.20
CA GLU A 112 -11.11 -20.09 6.86
C GLU A 112 -10.74 -19.07 5.77
N ASP A 113 -11.56 -18.95 4.72
CA ASP A 113 -11.36 -17.94 3.67
C ASP A 113 -11.42 -16.52 4.23
N PHE A 114 -12.37 -16.27 5.13
CA PHE A 114 -12.51 -14.99 5.82
C PHE A 114 -11.24 -14.68 6.64
N ARG A 115 -10.84 -15.60 7.52
CA ARG A 115 -9.65 -15.45 8.38
C ARG A 115 -8.39 -15.20 7.55
N LYS A 116 -8.19 -15.96 6.47
CA LYS A 116 -7.02 -15.82 5.61
C LYS A 116 -6.89 -14.40 5.02
N VAL A 117 -8.00 -13.77 4.63
CA VAL A 117 -7.98 -12.38 4.15
C VAL A 117 -7.68 -11.41 5.29
N ILE A 118 -8.31 -11.59 6.47
CA ILE A 118 -8.01 -10.77 7.65
C ILE A 118 -6.54 -10.87 8.03
N ASP A 119 -5.98 -12.06 8.05
CA ASP A 119 -4.58 -12.29 8.45
C ASP A 119 -3.61 -11.56 7.50
N ILE A 120 -3.84 -11.65 6.21
CA ILE A 120 -2.91 -11.04 5.22
C ILE A 120 -3.14 -9.54 5.07
N ASP A 121 -4.40 -9.07 5.05
CA ASP A 121 -4.71 -7.69 4.68
C ASP A 121 -4.81 -6.74 5.90
N LEU A 122 -4.87 -7.28 7.13
CA LEU A 122 -4.96 -6.51 8.37
C LEU A 122 -3.91 -6.93 9.40
N THR A 123 -3.91 -8.21 9.83
CA THR A 123 -3.02 -8.69 10.89
C THR A 123 -1.55 -8.54 10.47
N ALA A 124 -1.21 -8.85 9.22
CA ALA A 124 0.15 -8.70 8.72
C ALA A 124 0.63 -7.23 8.75
N ALA A 125 -0.24 -6.26 8.42
CA ALA A 125 0.11 -4.85 8.52
C ALA A 125 0.45 -4.43 9.97
N PHE A 126 -0.27 -4.98 10.95
CA PHE A 126 0.06 -4.81 12.37
C PHE A 126 1.42 -5.44 12.70
N ILE A 127 1.68 -6.69 12.28
CA ILE A 127 2.92 -7.42 12.54
C ILE A 127 4.13 -6.64 11.99
N VAL A 128 4.06 -6.22 10.71
CA VAL A 128 5.18 -5.50 10.07
C VAL A 128 5.37 -4.11 10.69
N SER A 129 4.30 -3.38 10.99
CA SER A 129 4.38 -2.09 11.68
C SER A 129 5.04 -2.24 13.06
N LYS A 130 4.62 -3.24 13.85
CA LYS A 130 5.21 -3.55 15.16
C LYS A 130 6.71 -3.87 15.06
N ALA A 131 7.15 -4.53 14.00
CA ALA A 131 8.55 -4.89 13.80
C ALA A 131 9.45 -3.68 13.48
N VAL A 132 8.94 -2.68 12.74
CA VAL A 132 9.74 -1.50 12.32
C VAL A 132 9.65 -0.32 13.29
N LEU A 133 8.56 -0.18 14.03
CA LEU A 133 8.33 0.90 14.98
C LEU A 133 9.49 1.13 15.97
N PRO A 134 10.11 0.11 16.59
CA PRO A 134 11.23 0.33 17.51
C PRO A 134 12.40 1.10 16.87
N GLY A 135 12.73 0.80 15.61
CA GLY A 135 13.76 1.51 14.85
C GLY A 135 13.39 2.97 14.58
N MET A 136 12.16 3.20 14.12
CA MET A 136 11.63 4.55 13.87
C MET A 136 11.62 5.40 15.17
N LEU A 137 11.19 4.82 16.28
CA LEU A 137 11.17 5.48 17.58
C LEU A 137 12.57 5.85 18.09
N ARG A 138 13.56 4.95 17.91
CA ARG A 138 14.97 5.28 18.23
C ARG A 138 15.50 6.42 17.38
N LYS A 139 15.08 6.49 16.10
CA LYS A 139 15.48 7.55 15.18
C LYS A 139 14.74 8.87 15.40
N GLY A 140 13.56 8.83 16.05
CA GLY A 140 12.69 9.99 16.24
C GLY A 140 12.01 10.46 14.95
N HIS A 141 11.81 9.55 13.98
CA HIS A 141 11.15 9.82 12.72
C HIS A 141 10.70 8.50 12.06
N GLY A 142 9.54 8.52 11.43
CA GLY A 142 9.05 7.37 10.65
C GLY A 142 7.75 7.67 9.90
N LYS A 143 7.62 7.07 8.73
CA LYS A 143 6.43 7.14 7.88
C LYS A 143 5.88 5.74 7.65
N ILE A 144 4.64 5.49 8.06
CA ILE A 144 3.94 4.24 7.81
C ILE A 144 2.78 4.54 6.84
N ILE A 145 2.76 3.87 5.71
CA ILE A 145 1.74 4.01 4.69
C ILE A 145 1.02 2.67 4.51
N ASN A 146 -0.27 2.63 4.83
CA ASN A 146 -1.10 1.46 4.65
C ASN A 146 -1.86 1.54 3.32
N VAL A 147 -1.72 0.53 2.46
CA VAL A 147 -2.52 0.44 1.23
C VAL A 147 -3.92 -0.05 1.60
N CYS A 148 -4.77 0.91 1.89
CA CYS A 148 -6.19 0.76 2.14
C CYS A 148 -6.96 0.45 0.85
N SER A 149 -8.18 0.89 0.74
CA SER A 149 -9.04 0.77 -0.45
C SER A 149 -10.19 1.77 -0.34
N MET A 150 -10.81 2.13 -1.45
CA MET A 150 -12.12 2.75 -1.41
C MET A 150 -13.14 1.89 -0.62
N LEU A 151 -12.93 0.56 -0.61
CA LEU A 151 -13.74 -0.38 0.20
C LEU A 151 -13.44 -0.30 1.71
N SER A 152 -12.59 0.62 2.16
CA SER A 152 -12.50 1.01 3.57
C SER A 152 -13.65 1.93 4.01
N GLU A 153 -14.43 2.47 3.06
CA GLU A 153 -15.58 3.38 3.30
C GLU A 153 -16.91 2.76 2.91
N VAL A 154 -16.92 1.95 1.86
CA VAL A 154 -18.15 1.39 1.30
C VAL A 154 -18.05 -0.12 1.16
N GLY A 155 -19.19 -0.79 1.24
CA GLY A 155 -19.30 -2.22 0.98
C GLY A 155 -19.50 -2.53 -0.49
N ARG A 156 -19.11 -3.74 -0.89
CA ARG A 156 -19.46 -4.34 -2.17
C ARG A 156 -19.76 -5.82 -1.94
N GLU A 157 -20.69 -6.36 -2.71
CA GLU A 157 -21.01 -7.79 -2.68
C GLU A 157 -19.78 -8.66 -2.96
N THR A 158 -19.79 -9.87 -2.47
CA THR A 158 -18.79 -10.94 -2.66
C THR A 158 -17.40 -10.71 -2.04
N VAL A 159 -17.16 -9.60 -1.38
CA VAL A 159 -15.83 -9.25 -0.80
C VAL A 159 -15.88 -8.90 0.68
N ALA A 160 -16.75 -9.56 1.45
CA ALA A 160 -16.99 -9.28 2.87
C ALA A 160 -15.70 -9.25 3.70
N ALA A 161 -14.84 -10.28 3.57
CA ALA A 161 -13.59 -10.36 4.30
C ALA A 161 -12.62 -9.22 3.94
N TYR A 162 -12.51 -8.90 2.64
CA TYR A 162 -11.64 -7.81 2.17
C TYR A 162 -12.12 -6.45 2.68
N THR A 163 -13.42 -6.17 2.60
CA THR A 163 -14.01 -4.92 3.10
C THR A 163 -13.80 -4.78 4.61
N ALA A 164 -14.00 -5.85 5.38
CA ALA A 164 -13.75 -5.87 6.81
C ALA A 164 -12.27 -5.60 7.12
N ALA A 165 -11.35 -6.26 6.40
CA ALA A 165 -9.90 -6.06 6.57
C ALA A 165 -9.48 -4.62 6.25
N LYS A 166 -9.96 -4.04 5.13
CA LYS A 166 -9.59 -2.68 4.73
C LYS A 166 -10.26 -1.60 5.60
N GLY A 167 -11.45 -1.85 6.13
CA GLY A 167 -12.06 -1.04 7.18
C GLY A 167 -11.25 -1.06 8.48
N GLY A 168 -10.83 -2.26 8.91
CA GLY A 168 -9.93 -2.44 10.05
C GLY A 168 -8.58 -1.76 9.85
N LEU A 169 -7.98 -1.87 8.64
CA LEU A 169 -6.70 -1.23 8.31
C LEU A 169 -6.78 0.30 8.36
N LYS A 170 -7.91 0.89 7.92
CA LYS A 170 -8.20 2.32 8.10
C LYS A 170 -8.17 2.71 9.58
N MET A 171 -8.77 1.92 10.46
CA MET A 171 -8.78 2.21 11.90
C MET A 171 -7.42 1.95 12.54
N LEU A 172 -6.68 0.92 12.13
CA LEU A 172 -5.30 0.68 12.56
C LEU A 172 -4.38 1.87 12.18
N THR A 173 -4.56 2.45 10.99
CA THR A 173 -3.85 3.66 10.56
C THR A 173 -4.04 4.80 11.55
N LYS A 174 -5.30 5.06 11.95
CA LYS A 174 -5.62 6.11 12.92
C LYS A 174 -5.07 5.81 14.31
N ASN A 175 -5.11 4.54 14.73
CA ASN A 175 -4.57 4.15 16.03
C ASN A 175 -3.07 4.37 16.12
N ILE A 176 -2.29 3.94 15.13
CA ILE A 176 -0.83 4.15 15.10
C ILE A 176 -0.53 5.66 15.09
N ALA A 177 -1.25 6.44 14.28
CA ALA A 177 -1.09 7.90 14.23
C ALA A 177 -1.37 8.56 15.59
N SER A 178 -2.39 8.11 16.32
CA SER A 178 -2.75 8.61 17.63
C SER A 178 -1.73 8.24 18.71
N GLU A 179 -1.18 7.02 18.64
CA GLU A 179 -0.30 6.49 19.69
C GLU A 179 1.13 6.99 19.57
N TYR A 180 1.61 7.26 18.35
CA TYR A 180 3.01 7.62 18.10
C TYR A 180 3.22 8.98 17.43
N GLY A 181 2.17 9.79 17.28
CA GLY A 181 2.25 11.10 16.64
C GLY A 181 3.16 12.10 17.38
N ASP A 182 3.16 12.06 18.70
CA ASP A 182 4.04 12.88 19.55
C ASP A 182 5.53 12.46 19.49
N ARG A 183 5.79 11.30 18.88
CA ARG A 183 7.12 10.74 18.66
C ARG A 183 7.61 10.93 17.21
N ASN A 184 6.96 11.84 16.48
CA ASN A 184 7.25 12.16 15.07
C ASN A 184 7.11 10.94 14.14
N ILE A 185 6.10 10.10 14.40
CA ILE A 185 5.72 8.99 13.52
C ILE A 185 4.38 9.37 12.86
N GLN A 186 4.37 9.43 11.55
CA GLN A 186 3.13 9.61 10.79
C GLN A 186 2.69 8.27 10.21
N CYS A 187 1.43 7.93 10.45
CA CYS A 187 0.78 6.77 9.85
C CYS A 187 -0.41 7.23 9.03
N ASN A 188 -0.36 7.01 7.72
CA ASN A 188 -1.41 7.38 6.78
C ASN A 188 -1.78 6.21 5.88
N GLY A 189 -2.88 6.34 5.14
CA GLY A 189 -3.29 5.36 4.16
C GLY A 189 -3.37 5.94 2.75
N ILE A 190 -3.14 5.10 1.76
CA ILE A 190 -3.56 5.34 0.38
C ILE A 190 -4.78 4.46 0.15
N GLY A 191 -5.88 5.03 -0.33
CA GLY A 191 -7.12 4.33 -0.65
C GLY A 191 -7.34 4.26 -2.16
N PRO A 192 -6.78 3.26 -2.86
CA PRO A 192 -7.00 3.13 -4.29
C PRO A 192 -8.46 2.83 -4.63
N GLY A 193 -8.91 3.35 -5.76
CA GLY A 193 -10.08 2.85 -6.47
C GLY A 193 -9.76 1.55 -7.22
N TYR A 194 -10.30 1.41 -8.42
CA TYR A 194 -10.02 0.26 -9.27
C TYR A 194 -8.79 0.50 -10.12
N ILE A 195 -7.70 -0.20 -9.81
CA ILE A 195 -6.40 -0.06 -10.46
C ILE A 195 -6.16 -1.23 -11.42
N ALA A 196 -5.65 -0.91 -12.61
CA ALA A 196 -5.27 -1.86 -13.64
C ALA A 196 -3.97 -2.60 -13.26
N THR A 197 -4.12 -3.76 -12.62
CA THR A 197 -3.02 -4.65 -12.22
C THR A 197 -3.21 -6.03 -12.83
N PRO A 198 -2.23 -6.94 -12.77
CA PRO A 198 -2.43 -8.34 -13.15
C PRO A 198 -3.62 -9.00 -12.43
N GLN A 199 -3.86 -8.67 -11.16
CA GLN A 199 -4.96 -9.20 -10.35
C GLN A 199 -6.35 -8.78 -10.87
N THR A 200 -6.46 -7.64 -11.54
CA THR A 200 -7.71 -7.11 -12.10
C THR A 200 -7.85 -7.35 -13.60
N ALA A 201 -6.85 -7.94 -14.25
CA ALA A 201 -6.84 -8.17 -15.69
C ALA A 201 -8.09 -8.90 -16.21
N PRO A 202 -8.60 -9.96 -15.56
CA PRO A 202 -9.81 -10.67 -16.02
C PRO A 202 -11.05 -9.77 -16.07
N LEU A 203 -11.13 -8.76 -15.20
CA LEU A 203 -12.27 -7.84 -15.10
C LEU A 203 -12.25 -6.71 -16.12
N ARG A 204 -11.12 -6.51 -16.82
CA ARG A 204 -10.87 -5.39 -17.74
C ARG A 204 -11.08 -5.74 -19.22
N THR A 205 -11.55 -6.96 -19.50
CA THR A 205 -11.83 -7.39 -20.85
C THR A 205 -13.00 -6.55 -21.43
N PRO A 206 -12.87 -5.98 -22.64
CA PRO A 206 -13.96 -5.26 -23.30
C PRO A 206 -15.23 -6.12 -23.34
N GLY A 207 -16.37 -5.51 -23.00
CA GLY A 207 -17.66 -6.21 -22.92
C GLY A 207 -17.88 -7.00 -21.61
N HIS A 208 -16.92 -7.02 -20.69
CA HIS A 208 -17.14 -7.60 -19.37
C HIS A 208 -18.09 -6.69 -18.57
N PRO A 209 -19.22 -7.20 -18.03
CA PRO A 209 -20.23 -6.36 -17.35
C PRO A 209 -19.64 -5.48 -16.22
N PHE A 210 -18.65 -6.03 -15.50
CA PHE A 210 -17.97 -5.28 -14.43
C PHE A 210 -17.13 -4.12 -14.96
N HIS A 211 -16.55 -4.23 -16.16
CA HIS A 211 -15.81 -3.14 -16.79
C HIS A 211 -16.71 -1.92 -17.03
N GLU A 212 -17.83 -2.14 -17.68
CA GLU A 212 -18.81 -1.09 -17.99
C GLU A 212 -19.42 -0.48 -16.71
N PHE A 213 -19.78 -1.35 -15.73
CA PHE A 213 -20.25 -0.89 -14.44
C PHE A 213 -19.23 0.05 -13.77
N LEU A 214 -17.96 -0.34 -13.74
CA LEU A 214 -16.89 0.45 -13.12
C LEU A 214 -16.74 1.81 -13.82
N LEU A 215 -16.66 1.83 -15.14
CA LEU A 215 -16.57 3.08 -15.91
C LEU A 215 -17.76 4.01 -15.62
N SER A 216 -18.96 3.47 -15.48
CA SER A 216 -20.15 4.25 -15.16
C SER A 216 -20.14 4.84 -13.75
N LYS A 217 -19.45 4.20 -12.81
CA LYS A 217 -19.36 4.61 -11.39
C LYS A 217 -18.14 5.47 -11.08
N THR A 218 -17.14 5.52 -11.96
CA THR A 218 -15.92 6.30 -11.76
C THR A 218 -16.00 7.60 -12.56
N PRO A 219 -16.06 8.80 -11.95
CA PRO A 219 -16.11 10.07 -12.67
C PRO A 219 -14.98 10.28 -13.67
N ALA A 220 -13.77 9.83 -13.35
CA ALA A 220 -12.63 9.84 -14.27
C ALA A 220 -12.82 8.96 -15.52
N HIS A 221 -13.86 8.12 -15.56
CA HIS A 221 -14.27 7.25 -16.65
C HIS A 221 -13.17 6.35 -17.20
N ARG A 222 -12.26 5.93 -16.32
CA ARG A 222 -11.16 4.99 -16.61
C ARG A 222 -10.79 4.18 -15.38
N TRP A 223 -10.09 3.08 -15.63
CA TRP A 223 -9.30 2.43 -14.60
C TRP A 223 -8.15 3.35 -14.20
N GLY A 224 -7.81 3.36 -12.92
CA GLY A 224 -6.53 3.90 -12.49
C GLY A 224 -5.40 2.97 -12.92
N THR A 225 -4.18 3.48 -12.93
CA THR A 225 -2.96 2.69 -13.14
C THR A 225 -2.11 2.70 -11.86
N PRO A 226 -1.16 1.78 -11.69
CA PRO A 226 -0.24 1.84 -10.55
C PRO A 226 0.52 3.18 -10.47
N GLU A 227 0.78 3.83 -11.61
CA GLU A 227 1.45 5.12 -11.71
C GLU A 227 0.62 6.27 -11.10
N ASP A 228 -0.72 6.19 -11.12
CA ASP A 228 -1.60 7.16 -10.45
C ASP A 228 -1.36 7.22 -8.93
N LEU A 229 -0.76 6.17 -8.35
CA LEU A 229 -0.47 6.07 -6.91
C LEU A 229 0.95 6.55 -6.54
N MET A 230 1.84 6.73 -7.52
CA MET A 230 3.25 7.06 -7.28
C MET A 230 3.43 8.41 -6.59
N GLY A 231 2.84 9.48 -7.15
CA GLY A 231 2.91 10.82 -6.56
C GLY A 231 2.31 10.90 -5.14
N PRO A 232 1.07 10.41 -4.92
CA PRO A 232 0.48 10.29 -3.59
C PRO A 232 1.35 9.51 -2.59
N ALA A 233 1.99 8.44 -3.02
CA ALA A 233 2.89 7.64 -2.17
C ALA A 233 4.14 8.43 -1.78
N VAL A 234 4.80 9.12 -2.71
CA VAL A 234 5.96 9.98 -2.43
C VAL A 234 5.56 11.11 -1.48
N PHE A 235 4.41 11.76 -1.68
CA PHE A 235 3.89 12.77 -0.76
C PHE A 235 3.79 12.23 0.66
N LEU A 236 3.13 11.10 0.88
CA LEU A 236 2.93 10.54 2.21
C LEU A 236 4.22 10.01 2.87
N ALA A 237 5.24 9.69 2.08
CA ALA A 237 6.54 9.20 2.54
C ALA A 237 7.55 10.32 2.85
N SER A 238 7.30 11.52 2.38
CA SER A 238 8.22 12.66 2.41
C SER A 238 7.90 13.66 3.53
N ASP A 239 8.81 14.61 3.75
CA ASP A 239 8.65 15.69 4.73
C ASP A 239 7.47 16.62 4.36
N ALA A 240 7.01 16.61 3.09
CA ALA A 240 5.82 17.35 2.65
C ALA A 240 4.53 16.94 3.38
N SER A 241 4.52 15.78 4.03
CA SER A 241 3.37 15.25 4.77
C SER A 241 3.58 15.21 6.30
N ASP A 242 4.55 15.94 6.86
CA ASP A 242 4.88 15.85 8.29
C ASP A 242 3.72 16.21 9.22
N PHE A 243 2.79 17.05 8.77
CA PHE A 243 1.59 17.41 9.53
C PHE A 243 0.32 16.64 9.09
N VAL A 244 0.46 15.67 8.17
CA VAL A 244 -0.63 14.77 7.76
C VAL A 244 -0.49 13.47 8.53
N ASN A 245 -1.45 13.17 9.43
CA ASN A 245 -1.39 11.97 10.27
C ASN A 245 -2.79 11.38 10.49
N GLY A 246 -2.93 10.07 10.39
CA GLY A 246 -4.20 9.35 10.54
C GLY A 246 -5.16 9.50 9.35
N HIS A 247 -4.71 10.08 8.23
CA HIS A 247 -5.52 10.33 7.05
C HIS A 247 -5.48 9.17 6.05
N ILE A 248 -6.59 8.96 5.32
CA ILE A 248 -6.60 8.07 4.15
C ILE A 248 -6.79 8.94 2.91
N LEU A 249 -5.73 9.00 2.08
CA LEU A 249 -5.75 9.71 0.81
C LEU A 249 -6.35 8.80 -0.27
N TYR A 250 -7.60 9.07 -0.66
CA TYR A 250 -8.27 8.29 -1.70
C TYR A 250 -7.78 8.72 -3.09
N VAL A 251 -7.31 7.72 -3.86
CA VAL A 251 -6.84 7.87 -5.25
C VAL A 251 -7.70 6.94 -6.10
N ASP A 252 -8.93 7.36 -6.35
CA ASP A 252 -10.02 6.50 -6.79
C ASP A 252 -10.76 7.00 -8.04
N GLY A 253 -10.25 8.06 -8.67
CA GLY A 253 -10.90 8.67 -9.84
C GLY A 253 -12.25 9.31 -9.52
N GLY A 254 -12.52 9.59 -8.23
CA GLY A 254 -13.72 10.24 -7.74
C GLY A 254 -14.89 9.29 -7.42
N ILE A 255 -14.68 7.97 -7.39
CA ILE A 255 -15.77 7.01 -7.19
C ILE A 255 -16.46 7.20 -5.83
N LEU A 256 -15.73 7.55 -4.77
CA LEU A 256 -16.30 7.81 -3.44
C LEU A 256 -17.03 9.16 -3.36
N ALA A 257 -16.74 10.09 -4.26
CA ALA A 257 -17.39 11.40 -4.30
C ALA A 257 -18.62 11.43 -5.21
N TYR A 258 -19.00 10.29 -5.83
CA TYR A 258 -19.93 10.27 -6.94
C TYR A 258 -21.24 9.56 -6.62
N LEU A 259 -22.33 10.33 -6.63
CA LEU A 259 -23.68 9.80 -6.44
C LEU A 259 -24.30 9.20 -7.71
N GLY A 260 -23.93 9.69 -8.87
CA GLY A 260 -24.50 9.27 -10.17
C GLY A 260 -24.66 10.44 -11.14
N ARG A 261 -24.87 10.11 -12.42
CA ARG A 261 -25.20 11.12 -13.44
C ARG A 261 -26.70 11.48 -13.38
N ASN A 262 -27.01 12.73 -13.67
CA ASN A 262 -28.40 13.14 -13.86
C ASN A 262 -28.96 12.39 -15.10
N PRO A 263 -30.09 11.67 -14.99
CA PRO A 263 -30.68 10.94 -16.10
C PRO A 263 -31.13 11.82 -17.28
N LYS A 264 -31.22 13.14 -17.06
CA LYS A 264 -31.68 14.12 -18.06
C LYS A 264 -30.57 15.02 -18.64
N GLY A 265 -29.28 14.68 -18.35
CA GLY A 265 -28.12 15.41 -18.84
C GLY A 265 -27.39 14.67 -19.94
#